data_5a97e5cea4b721f8ec7eede1f66f5e77
#
_entry.id   5a97e5cea4b721f8ec7eede1f66f5e77
#
_cell.length_a   1.000
_cell.length_b   1.000
_cell.length_c   1.000
_cell.angle_alpha   90.00
_cell.angle_beta   90.00
_cell.angle_gamma   90.00
#
_symmetry.space_group_name_H-M   'P 1'
#
loop_
_entity.id
_entity.type
_entity.pdbx_description
1 polymer ?
#
loop_
_entity_poly.entity_id
_entity_poly.type
_entity_poly.pdbx_seq_one_letter_code
_entity_poly.pdbx_strand_id
1 'polypeptide(L)'
;MRLRQVEKSFDHPDYIFELKHDGFRAITYLQNGECKLISRNQNNLRFESLKRSLAKLPVESAIMDGEIVCLDKNGVSQFYQLLNRKGKPILYAFDLLWLNGEDLRQQPLIVRKDRLAALVGSTDCKWIMYAQHIEREGKRFFEEICARDLEGIVAKRKLSIYKDGGQGWLKIKNRTYSQAEGRSMHWR
;
A
#
# COMPACT_ATOMS: atom_id res chain seq x y z
N MET A 1 -7.04 -4.75 -8.39
CA MET A 1 -5.92 -4.33 -9.31
C MET A 1 -4.77 -5.31 -9.23
N ARG A 2 -4.25 -5.79 -10.38
CA ARG A 2 -3.01 -6.61 -10.45
C ARG A 2 -1.85 -5.74 -10.93
N LEU A 3 -0.65 -5.97 -10.38
CA LEU A 3 0.56 -5.27 -10.79
C LEU A 3 1.24 -6.06 -11.92
N ARG A 4 1.55 -5.40 -13.04
CA ARG A 4 2.40 -5.94 -14.09
C ARG A 4 3.87 -5.61 -13.76
N GLN A 5 4.77 -6.57 -13.91
CA GLN A 5 6.19 -6.33 -13.71
C GLN A 5 6.79 -5.71 -14.99
N VAL A 6 7.63 -4.70 -14.79
CA VAL A 6 8.51 -4.12 -15.81
C VAL A 6 9.96 -4.16 -15.31
N GLU A 7 10.91 -4.26 -16.24
CA GLU A 7 12.31 -4.48 -15.88
C GLU A 7 13.08 -3.22 -15.56
N LYS A 8 12.73 -2.12 -16.23
CA LYS A 8 13.47 -0.85 -16.14
C LYS A 8 12.59 0.24 -15.53
N SER A 9 13.19 1.07 -14.70
CA SER A 9 12.59 2.32 -14.22
C SER A 9 12.48 3.32 -15.38
N PHE A 10 11.51 4.22 -15.29
CA PHE A 10 11.23 5.21 -16.30
C PHE A 10 10.71 6.50 -15.68
N ASP A 11 10.83 7.60 -16.43
CA ASP A 11 10.22 8.88 -16.11
C ASP A 11 9.00 9.10 -17.01
N HIS A 12 7.91 9.63 -16.46
CA HIS A 12 6.72 9.87 -17.27
C HIS A 12 5.77 10.87 -16.57
N PRO A 13 5.27 11.91 -17.26
CA PRO A 13 4.42 12.94 -16.65
C PRO A 13 3.07 12.42 -16.17
N ASP A 14 2.53 11.35 -16.75
CA ASP A 14 1.23 10.78 -16.38
C ASP A 14 1.30 9.77 -15.23
N TYR A 15 2.49 9.52 -14.68
CA TYR A 15 2.67 8.54 -13.61
C TYR A 15 3.07 9.19 -12.31
N ILE A 16 2.60 8.58 -11.23
CA ILE A 16 3.13 8.71 -9.88
C ILE A 16 3.91 7.44 -9.54
N PHE A 17 4.90 7.59 -8.68
CA PHE A 17 5.77 6.50 -8.23
C PHE A 17 5.73 6.42 -6.71
N GLU A 18 5.44 5.25 -6.18
CA GLU A 18 5.36 4.96 -4.75
C GLU A 18 6.40 3.92 -4.36
N LEU A 19 6.83 3.96 -3.10
CA LEU A 19 7.63 2.87 -2.53
C LEU A 19 6.83 1.57 -2.60
N LYS A 20 7.46 0.50 -3.11
CA LYS A 20 6.91 -0.84 -3.01
C LYS A 20 7.22 -1.39 -1.63
N HIS A 21 6.24 -1.29 -0.75
CA HIS A 21 6.33 -1.87 0.58
C HIS A 21 6.31 -3.40 0.53
N ASP A 22 7.05 -4.00 1.45
CA ASP A 22 7.14 -5.44 1.61
C ASP A 22 6.30 -5.90 2.81
N GLY A 23 5.14 -6.47 2.53
CA GLY A 23 4.17 -6.84 3.56
C GLY A 23 3.04 -7.73 3.05
N PHE A 24 1.87 -7.58 3.65
CA PHE A 24 0.63 -8.25 3.22
C PHE A 24 -0.34 -7.21 2.65
N ARG A 25 -0.62 -7.30 1.35
CA ARG A 25 -1.66 -6.47 0.75
C ARG A 25 -3.01 -6.81 1.36
N ALA A 26 -3.72 -5.76 1.77
CA ALA A 26 -5.04 -5.86 2.38
C ALA A 26 -6.02 -4.84 1.80
N ILE A 27 -7.23 -5.31 1.49
CA ILE A 27 -8.38 -4.43 1.38
C ILE A 27 -8.95 -4.27 2.80
N THR A 28 -8.98 -3.04 3.25
CA THR A 28 -9.50 -2.64 4.57
C THR A 28 -10.93 -2.17 4.41
N TYR A 29 -11.86 -2.82 5.08
CA TYR A 29 -13.26 -2.40 5.17
C TYR A 29 -13.51 -1.82 6.56
N LEU A 30 -14.00 -0.59 6.59
CA LEU A 30 -14.48 0.08 7.81
C LEU A 30 -15.96 0.33 7.66
N GLN A 31 -16.73 -0.03 8.66
CA GLN A 31 -18.17 0.26 8.73
C GLN A 31 -18.65 0.23 10.16
N ASN A 32 -19.31 1.32 10.60
CA ASN A 32 -19.95 1.42 11.93
C ASN A 32 -19.00 1.04 13.09
N GLY A 33 -17.74 1.46 13.07
CA GLY A 33 -16.76 1.13 14.11
C GLY A 33 -16.21 -0.30 14.05
N GLU A 34 -16.49 -1.06 12.99
CA GLU A 34 -15.89 -2.37 12.72
C GLU A 34 -14.83 -2.28 11.63
N CYS A 35 -13.81 -3.15 11.71
CA CYS A 35 -12.74 -3.27 10.72
C CYS A 35 -12.55 -4.70 10.27
N LYS A 36 -12.55 -4.92 8.94
CA LYS A 36 -12.16 -6.19 8.30
C LYS A 36 -10.95 -5.96 7.41
N LEU A 37 -9.97 -6.85 7.47
CA LEU A 37 -8.77 -6.84 6.65
C LEU A 37 -8.78 -8.09 5.77
N ILE A 38 -8.93 -7.92 4.47
CA ILE A 38 -9.05 -9.03 3.51
C ILE A 38 -7.81 -9.06 2.62
N SER A 39 -7.12 -10.20 2.60
CA SER A 39 -5.95 -10.42 1.75
C SER A 39 -6.31 -10.55 0.28
N ARG A 40 -5.31 -10.51 -0.60
CA ARG A 40 -5.46 -10.75 -2.03
C ARG A 40 -6.16 -12.08 -2.37
N ASN A 41 -5.97 -13.11 -1.53
CA ASN A 41 -6.58 -14.43 -1.70
C ASN A 41 -7.92 -14.54 -0.96
N GLN A 42 -8.56 -13.41 -0.63
CA GLN A 42 -9.83 -13.31 0.08
C GLN A 42 -9.82 -13.92 1.50
N ASN A 43 -8.66 -14.13 2.09
CA ASN A 43 -8.54 -14.59 3.47
C ASN A 43 -8.67 -13.41 4.45
N ASN A 44 -9.34 -13.63 5.57
CA ASN A 44 -9.40 -12.65 6.64
C ASN A 44 -8.06 -12.61 7.38
N LEU A 45 -7.39 -11.45 7.35
CA LEU A 45 -6.12 -11.23 8.03
C LEU A 45 -6.34 -10.97 9.52
N ARG A 46 -5.62 -11.73 10.37
CA ARG A 46 -5.79 -11.71 11.83
C ARG A 46 -4.80 -10.75 12.49
N PHE A 47 -4.95 -9.44 12.26
CA PHE A 47 -4.20 -8.35 12.92
C PHE A 47 -5.13 -7.58 13.86
N GLU A 48 -5.52 -8.19 14.97
CA GLU A 48 -6.60 -7.67 15.83
C GLU A 48 -6.27 -6.30 16.46
N SER A 49 -5.00 -6.04 16.80
CA SER A 49 -4.57 -4.72 17.30
C SER A 49 -4.72 -3.64 16.23
N LEU A 50 -4.34 -3.95 14.98
CA LEU A 50 -4.50 -3.06 13.84
C LEU A 50 -5.98 -2.80 13.55
N LYS A 51 -6.81 -3.85 13.49
CA LYS A 51 -8.26 -3.71 13.26
C LYS A 51 -8.92 -2.79 14.29
N ARG A 52 -8.65 -3.02 15.59
CA ARG A 52 -9.19 -2.16 16.67
C ARG A 52 -8.77 -0.70 16.55
N SER A 53 -7.58 -0.44 16.07
CA SER A 53 -7.08 0.91 15.89
C SER A 53 -7.67 1.59 14.64
N LEU A 54 -7.78 0.85 13.53
CA LEU A 54 -8.40 1.36 12.30
C LEU A 54 -9.91 1.59 12.46
N ALA A 55 -10.60 0.78 13.27
CA ALA A 55 -12.03 0.92 13.57
C ALA A 55 -12.38 2.25 14.27
N LYS A 56 -11.38 2.96 14.81
CA LYS A 56 -11.54 4.27 15.46
C LYS A 56 -11.34 5.46 14.51
N LEU A 57 -11.06 5.21 13.25
CA LEU A 57 -10.97 6.29 12.27
C LEU A 57 -12.30 7.05 12.18
N PRO A 58 -12.27 8.38 12.00
CA PRO A 58 -13.47 9.23 12.04
C PRO A 58 -14.26 9.14 10.72
N VAL A 59 -14.74 7.94 10.40
CA VAL A 59 -15.53 7.64 9.20
C VAL A 59 -16.73 6.76 9.55
N GLU A 60 -17.84 6.95 8.86
CA GLU A 60 -18.98 6.02 8.92
C GLU A 60 -18.67 4.73 8.17
N SER A 61 -18.08 4.88 6.99
CA SER A 61 -17.64 3.75 6.18
C SER A 61 -16.47 4.12 5.27
N ALA A 62 -15.51 3.21 5.09
CA ALA A 62 -14.43 3.36 4.12
C ALA A 62 -13.95 2.01 3.59
N ILE A 63 -13.51 2.00 2.32
CA ILE A 63 -12.77 0.88 1.75
C ILE A 63 -11.45 1.41 1.22
N MET A 64 -10.37 0.88 1.76
CA MET A 64 -9.00 1.27 1.39
C MET A 64 -8.22 0.07 0.87
N ASP A 65 -7.34 0.30 -0.11
CA ASP A 65 -6.34 -0.68 -0.55
C ASP A 65 -4.98 -0.25 0.01
N GLY A 66 -4.27 -1.16 0.63
CA GLY A 66 -3.01 -0.86 1.29
C GLY A 66 -2.11 -2.07 1.48
N GLU A 67 -0.94 -1.84 2.04
CA GLU A 67 0.02 -2.86 2.45
C GLU A 67 0.16 -2.83 3.97
N ILE A 68 -0.05 -3.96 4.64
CA ILE A 68 0.24 -4.11 6.07
C ILE A 68 1.71 -4.45 6.21
N VAL A 69 2.45 -3.63 6.93
CA VAL A 69 3.88 -3.79 7.15
C VAL A 69 4.22 -3.77 8.64
N CYS A 70 5.38 -4.29 8.98
CA CYS A 70 6.07 -4.02 10.24
C CYS A 70 7.38 -3.30 9.89
N LEU A 71 7.66 -2.19 10.55
CA LEU A 71 8.87 -1.41 10.29
C LEU A 71 9.86 -1.54 11.45
N ASP A 72 11.15 -1.52 11.13
CA ASP A 72 12.20 -1.31 12.12
C ASP A 72 12.34 0.17 12.52
N LYS A 73 13.32 0.48 13.36
CA LYS A 73 13.62 1.83 13.83
C LYS A 73 14.06 2.81 12.70
N ASN A 74 14.48 2.27 11.56
CA ASN A 74 14.91 3.03 10.39
C ASN A 74 13.78 3.16 9.34
N GLY A 75 12.59 2.63 9.61
CA GLY A 75 11.45 2.65 8.68
C GLY A 75 11.53 1.59 7.58
N VAL A 76 12.41 0.61 7.70
CA VAL A 76 12.54 -0.49 6.72
C VAL A 76 11.57 -1.61 7.06
N SER A 77 10.85 -2.10 6.05
CA SER A 77 9.90 -3.20 6.21
C SER A 77 10.58 -4.49 6.67
N GLN A 78 10.02 -5.13 7.68
CA GLN A 78 10.49 -6.37 8.30
C GLN A 78 9.47 -7.48 8.07
N PHE A 79 9.49 -8.07 6.88
CA PHE A 79 8.49 -9.05 6.46
C PHE A 79 8.39 -10.26 7.41
N TYR A 80 9.53 -10.80 7.86
CA TYR A 80 9.55 -11.95 8.77
C TYR A 80 9.00 -11.63 10.17
N GLN A 81 9.17 -10.40 10.66
CA GLN A 81 8.53 -9.98 11.91
C GLN A 81 7.02 -9.91 11.75
N LEU A 82 6.54 -9.41 10.60
CA LEU A 82 5.12 -9.37 10.29
C LEU A 82 4.53 -10.78 10.17
N LEU A 83 5.21 -11.67 9.43
CA LEU A 83 4.80 -13.07 9.25
C LEU A 83 4.69 -13.80 10.58
N ASN A 84 5.67 -13.63 11.46
CA ASN A 84 5.72 -14.24 12.79
C ASN A 84 4.93 -13.49 13.86
N ARG A 85 4.21 -12.41 13.50
CA ARG A 85 3.40 -11.55 14.40
C ARG A 85 4.20 -10.96 15.56
N LYS A 86 5.49 -10.70 15.38
CA LYS A 86 6.41 -10.18 16.41
C LYS A 86 6.53 -8.66 16.44
N GLY A 87 6.03 -7.96 15.43
CA GLY A 87 6.13 -6.51 15.32
C GLY A 87 4.79 -5.80 15.40
N LYS A 88 4.82 -4.47 15.41
CA LYS A 88 3.61 -3.64 15.34
C LYS A 88 3.17 -3.50 13.88
N PRO A 89 2.00 -4.04 13.47
CA PRO A 89 1.53 -3.90 12.11
C PRO A 89 1.02 -2.46 11.87
N ILE A 90 1.38 -1.89 10.73
CA ILE A 90 0.90 -0.58 10.26
C ILE A 90 0.31 -0.78 8.87
N LEU A 91 -0.81 -0.11 8.57
CA LEU A 91 -1.39 -0.06 7.22
C LEU A 91 -0.79 1.14 6.46
N TYR A 92 -0.03 0.88 5.40
CA TYR A 92 0.28 1.89 4.37
C TYR A 92 -0.83 1.88 3.33
N ALA A 93 -1.76 2.81 3.47
CA ALA A 93 -2.86 2.97 2.54
C ALA A 93 -2.39 3.73 1.30
N PHE A 94 -2.65 3.17 0.12
CA PHE A 94 -2.21 3.73 -1.17
C PHE A 94 -3.37 4.00 -2.14
N ASP A 95 -4.60 3.59 -1.82
CA ASP A 95 -5.79 3.92 -2.59
C ASP A 95 -7.04 3.95 -1.69
N LEU A 96 -8.02 4.80 -2.04
CA LEU A 96 -9.32 4.91 -1.38
C LEU A 96 -10.42 4.62 -2.39
N LEU A 97 -11.23 3.61 -2.10
CA LEU A 97 -12.22 3.09 -3.04
C LEU A 97 -13.65 3.48 -2.70
N TRP A 98 -13.89 3.73 -1.42
CA TRP A 98 -15.19 4.12 -0.87
C TRP A 98 -14.99 5.01 0.33
N LEU A 99 -15.84 6.03 0.50
CA LEU A 99 -15.84 6.90 1.68
C LEU A 99 -17.25 7.41 1.96
N ASN A 100 -17.81 7.08 3.14
CA ASN A 100 -19.05 7.60 3.68
C ASN A 100 -20.21 7.62 2.67
N GLY A 101 -20.46 6.49 2.01
CA GLY A 101 -21.55 6.35 1.04
C GLY A 101 -21.15 6.63 -0.42
N GLU A 102 -19.95 7.18 -0.67
CA GLU A 102 -19.51 7.52 -2.03
C GLU A 102 -18.56 6.46 -2.61
N ASP A 103 -18.89 5.93 -3.80
CA ASP A 103 -18.02 5.04 -4.58
C ASP A 103 -17.00 5.87 -5.37
N LEU A 104 -15.72 5.74 -5.00
CA LEU A 104 -14.63 6.50 -5.61
C LEU A 104 -13.93 5.74 -6.76
N ARG A 105 -14.27 4.49 -7.01
CA ARG A 105 -13.55 3.63 -7.96
C ARG A 105 -13.51 4.17 -9.39
N GLN A 106 -14.52 4.96 -9.79
CA GLN A 106 -14.58 5.60 -11.11
C GLN A 106 -13.85 6.96 -11.16
N GLN A 107 -13.39 7.48 -10.02
CA GLN A 107 -12.58 8.69 -9.96
C GLN A 107 -11.14 8.41 -10.40
N PRO A 108 -10.42 9.40 -10.97
CA PRO A 108 -8.98 9.31 -11.22
C PRO A 108 -8.19 8.97 -9.95
N LEU A 109 -7.11 8.18 -10.09
CA LEU A 109 -6.27 7.79 -8.95
C LEU A 109 -5.80 9.00 -8.12
N ILE A 110 -5.38 10.09 -8.78
CA ILE A 110 -4.87 11.27 -8.06
C ILE A 110 -5.94 11.86 -7.15
N VAL A 111 -7.19 11.93 -7.59
CA VAL A 111 -8.33 12.41 -6.77
C VAL A 111 -8.57 11.48 -5.58
N ARG A 112 -8.53 10.17 -5.79
CA ARG A 112 -8.67 9.19 -4.69
C ARG A 112 -7.54 9.30 -3.69
N LYS A 113 -6.31 9.56 -4.16
CA LYS A 113 -5.14 9.77 -3.30
C LYS A 113 -5.22 11.06 -2.49
N ASP A 114 -5.70 12.14 -3.06
CA ASP A 114 -5.89 13.40 -2.34
C ASP A 114 -6.91 13.22 -1.19
N ARG A 115 -8.01 12.51 -1.46
CA ARG A 115 -9.02 12.19 -0.44
C ARG A 115 -8.46 11.23 0.64
N LEU A 116 -7.64 10.26 0.24
CA LEU A 116 -6.95 9.38 1.18
C LEU A 116 -5.97 10.16 2.06
N ALA A 117 -5.19 11.06 1.48
CA ALA A 117 -4.26 11.91 2.22
C ALA A 117 -5.00 12.80 3.24
N ALA A 118 -6.12 13.39 2.84
CA ALA A 118 -6.98 14.18 3.73
C ALA A 118 -7.53 13.30 4.89
N LEU A 119 -8.02 12.10 4.59
CA LEU A 119 -8.52 11.17 5.62
C LEU A 119 -7.42 10.78 6.61
N VAL A 120 -6.25 10.37 6.13
CA VAL A 120 -5.14 9.98 7.01
C VAL A 120 -4.60 11.18 7.79
N GLY A 121 -4.54 12.36 7.18
CA GLY A 121 -4.10 13.61 7.83
C GLY A 121 -5.09 14.15 8.87
N SER A 122 -6.36 13.74 8.83
CA SER A 122 -7.37 14.17 9.82
C SER A 122 -7.36 13.35 11.12
N THR A 123 -6.44 12.40 11.27
CA THR A 123 -6.39 11.52 12.44
C THR A 123 -4.98 11.41 13.02
N ASP A 124 -4.90 11.26 14.35
CA ASP A 124 -3.65 10.93 15.07
C ASP A 124 -3.38 9.42 15.13
N CYS A 125 -4.08 8.62 14.35
CA CYS A 125 -3.95 7.17 14.35
C CYS A 125 -2.59 6.73 13.81
N LYS A 126 -1.69 6.28 14.70
CA LYS A 126 -0.34 5.81 14.36
C LYS A 126 -0.29 4.45 13.67
N TRP A 127 -1.44 3.84 13.41
CA TRP A 127 -1.59 2.52 12.80
C TRP A 127 -1.93 2.57 11.30
N ILE A 128 -2.12 3.78 10.76
CA ILE A 128 -2.31 4.04 9.35
C ILE A 128 -1.34 5.12 8.88
N MET A 129 -0.77 4.91 7.71
CA MET A 129 0.10 5.87 7.02
C MET A 129 -0.37 6.03 5.58
N TYR A 130 -0.32 7.23 5.07
CA TYR A 130 -0.51 7.50 3.65
C TYR A 130 0.75 7.09 2.88
N ALA A 131 0.61 6.26 1.85
CA ALA A 131 1.72 5.93 0.96
C ALA A 131 2.05 7.13 0.08
N GLN A 132 3.12 7.85 0.45
CA GLN A 132 3.61 9.00 -0.28
C GLN A 132 4.02 8.62 -1.71
N HIS A 133 3.94 9.57 -2.62
CA HIS A 133 4.37 9.38 -4.00
C HIS A 133 5.19 10.56 -4.49
N ILE A 134 5.96 10.33 -5.52
CA ILE A 134 6.58 11.37 -6.32
C ILE A 134 6.00 11.36 -7.74
N GLU A 135 6.06 12.48 -8.43
CA GLU A 135 5.62 12.62 -9.81
C GLU A 135 6.81 12.67 -10.76
N ARG A 136 6.63 12.13 -11.98
CA ARG A 136 7.52 12.26 -13.13
C ARG A 136 8.88 11.57 -13.03
N GLU A 137 9.59 11.66 -11.88
CA GLU A 137 11.00 11.26 -11.70
C GLU A 137 11.15 9.81 -11.18
N GLY A 138 10.62 8.84 -11.88
CA GLY A 138 10.65 7.43 -11.45
C GLY A 138 12.03 6.80 -11.46
N LYS A 139 12.95 7.22 -12.37
CA LYS A 139 14.31 6.69 -12.43
C LYS A 139 15.10 7.09 -11.20
N ARG A 140 15.15 8.40 -10.89
CA ARG A 140 15.86 8.93 -9.73
C ARG A 140 15.30 8.31 -8.43
N PHE A 141 13.98 8.23 -8.32
CA PHE A 141 13.36 7.62 -7.16
C PHE A 141 13.73 6.15 -7.01
N PHE A 142 13.75 5.39 -8.11
CA PHE A 142 14.16 3.99 -8.10
C PHE A 142 15.63 3.81 -7.68
N GLU A 143 16.54 4.67 -8.13
CA GLU A 143 17.95 4.67 -7.73
C GLU A 143 18.10 4.89 -6.22
N GLU A 144 17.38 5.87 -5.65
CA GLU A 144 17.37 6.15 -4.20
C GLU A 144 16.80 4.95 -3.40
N ILE A 145 15.75 4.30 -3.91
CA ILE A 145 15.15 3.10 -3.29
C ILE A 145 16.14 1.93 -3.30
N CYS A 146 16.87 1.70 -4.40
CA CYS A 146 17.90 0.67 -4.48
C CYS A 146 19.08 0.96 -3.55
N ALA A 147 19.53 2.22 -3.46
CA ALA A 147 20.63 2.63 -2.57
C ALA A 147 20.30 2.41 -1.09
N ARG A 148 19.01 2.41 -0.71
CA ARG A 148 18.54 2.14 0.65
C ARG A 148 18.16 0.67 0.88
N ASP A 149 18.48 -0.23 -0.03
CA ASP A 149 18.12 -1.65 0.01
C ASP A 149 16.62 -1.89 0.27
N LEU A 150 15.74 -1.16 -0.46
CA LEU A 150 14.31 -1.33 -0.41
C LEU A 150 13.81 -2.16 -1.61
N GLU A 151 12.58 -2.72 -1.51
CA GLU A 151 12.07 -3.74 -2.45
C GLU A 151 11.90 -3.25 -3.89
N GLY A 152 11.68 -1.95 -4.09
CA GLY A 152 11.45 -1.35 -5.40
C GLY A 152 10.38 -0.27 -5.36
N ILE A 153 9.79 0.01 -6.53
CA ILE A 153 8.75 1.02 -6.67
C ILE A 153 7.52 0.48 -7.41
N VAL A 154 6.40 1.18 -7.24
CA VAL A 154 5.16 0.97 -8.01
C VAL A 154 4.84 2.25 -8.76
N ALA A 155 4.80 2.16 -10.09
CA ALA A 155 4.36 3.25 -10.96
C ALA A 155 2.86 3.09 -11.25
N LYS A 156 2.10 4.17 -11.10
CA LYS A 156 0.64 4.19 -11.26
C LYS A 156 0.24 5.36 -12.16
N ARG A 157 -0.64 5.13 -13.13
CA ARG A 157 -1.18 6.22 -13.95
C ARG A 157 -2.10 7.12 -13.11
N LYS A 158 -1.84 8.44 -13.11
CA LYS A 158 -2.58 9.45 -12.34
C LYS A 158 -4.09 9.43 -12.61
N LEU A 159 -4.46 9.29 -13.88
CA LEU A 159 -5.86 9.31 -14.32
C LEU A 159 -6.52 7.93 -14.37
N SER A 160 -5.87 6.88 -13.84
CA SER A 160 -6.47 5.54 -13.85
C SER A 160 -7.64 5.44 -12.88
N ILE A 161 -8.72 4.80 -13.33
CA ILE A 161 -9.81 4.34 -12.47
C ILE A 161 -9.44 3.01 -11.80
N TYR A 162 -10.11 2.67 -10.70
CA TYR A 162 -9.87 1.39 -10.02
C TYR A 162 -10.70 0.28 -10.66
N LYS A 163 -10.02 -0.64 -11.37
CA LYS A 163 -10.66 -1.83 -11.98
C LYS A 163 -9.96 -3.09 -11.50
N ASP A 164 -10.72 -4.13 -11.23
CA ASP A 164 -10.15 -5.45 -11.02
C ASP A 164 -9.50 -5.95 -12.32
N GLY A 165 -8.26 -6.45 -12.23
CA GLY A 165 -7.46 -6.79 -13.42
C GLY A 165 -6.86 -5.59 -14.19
N GLY A 166 -7.06 -4.34 -13.74
CA GLY A 166 -6.59 -3.13 -14.41
C GLY A 166 -5.08 -3.09 -14.65
N GLN A 167 -4.66 -2.64 -15.84
CA GLN A 167 -3.26 -2.66 -16.31
C GLN A 167 -2.46 -1.39 -15.97
N GLY A 168 -3.02 -0.45 -15.22
CA GLY A 168 -2.41 0.86 -14.97
C GLY A 168 -1.29 0.91 -13.93
N TRP A 169 -1.03 -0.21 -13.23
CA TRP A 169 -0.05 -0.26 -12.15
C TRP A 169 1.12 -1.20 -12.51
N LEU A 170 2.33 -0.66 -12.43
CA LEU A 170 3.56 -1.35 -12.82
C LEU A 170 4.47 -1.46 -11.59
N LYS A 171 5.02 -2.65 -11.34
CA LYS A 171 6.05 -2.85 -10.32
C LYS A 171 7.43 -2.93 -10.95
N ILE A 172 8.37 -2.18 -10.40
CA ILE A 172 9.79 -2.22 -10.72
C ILE A 172 10.53 -2.69 -9.47
N LYS A 173 11.15 -3.87 -9.54
CA LYS A 173 11.80 -4.50 -8.38
C LYS A 173 13.28 -4.18 -8.34
N ASN A 174 13.78 -3.89 -7.15
CA ASN A 174 15.19 -3.92 -6.86
C ASN A 174 15.69 -5.38 -6.90
N ARG A 175 16.58 -5.70 -7.84
CA ARG A 175 17.09 -7.07 -8.03
C ARG A 175 18.07 -7.50 -6.94
N THR A 176 18.68 -6.54 -6.26
CA THR A 176 19.66 -6.75 -5.18
C THR A 176 19.07 -6.61 -3.78
N TYR A 177 17.73 -6.53 -3.68
CA TYR A 177 17.05 -6.39 -2.39
C TYR A 177 17.37 -7.57 -1.46
N SER A 178 18.06 -7.29 -0.33
CA SER A 178 18.61 -8.30 0.57
C SER A 178 17.55 -9.20 1.23
N GLN A 179 16.35 -8.67 1.51
CA GLN A 179 15.27 -9.46 2.13
C GLN A 179 14.44 -10.28 1.12
N ALA A 180 14.81 -10.28 -0.18
CA ALA A 180 14.14 -11.12 -1.18
C ALA A 180 14.44 -12.61 -1.00
N GLU A 181 15.59 -12.95 -0.42
CA GLU A 181 16.02 -14.30 -0.16
C GLU A 181 15.17 -14.97 0.92
N GLY A 182 14.75 -16.22 0.68
CA GLY A 182 13.97 -17.03 1.63
C GLY A 182 12.45 -16.96 1.47
N ARG A 183 11.87 -16.05 0.66
CA ARG A 183 10.41 -15.99 0.47
C ARG A 183 9.83 -17.18 -0.30
N SER A 184 10.63 -17.80 -1.19
CA SER A 184 10.20 -18.96 -1.97
C SER A 184 9.98 -20.21 -1.11
N MET A 185 10.54 -20.29 0.10
CA MET A 185 10.42 -21.44 0.99
C MET A 185 9.13 -21.49 1.82
N HIS A 186 8.35 -20.40 1.90
CA HIS A 186 7.19 -20.29 2.80
C HIS A 186 5.83 -20.34 2.09
N TRP A 187 5.80 -20.58 0.77
CA TRP A 187 4.58 -20.63 -0.05
C TRP A 187 4.35 -22.03 -0.66
N ARG A 188 4.69 -23.10 0.05
CA ARG A 188 4.27 -24.46 -0.30
C ARG A 188 3.18 -24.96 0.62
#